data_b5474ca039c9cef799a52c83f6996138
#
_entry.id   b5474ca039c9cef799a52c83f6996138
#
_cell.length_a   1.000
_cell.length_b   1.000
_cell.length_c   1.000
_cell.angle_alpha   90.00
_cell.angle_beta   90.00
_cell.angle_gamma   90.00
#
_symmetry.space_group_name_H-M   'P 1'
#
loop_
_entity.id
_entity.type
_entity.pdbx_description
1 polymer ?
#
loop_
_entity_poly.entity_id
_entity_poly.type
_entity_poly.pdbx_seq_one_letter_code
_entity_poly.pdbx_strand_id
1 'polypeptide(L)'
;MRLLSPGHAQLWWWTLPAELAEVDSAARSRWVWVRVRALLARHADVDDSELVIRRSANGKPEAPQLHQAFSLAHDDAVAVLAIGAVAQLGVDVMSDRGFANPQRLARRLLTPPELAQWLASPRELQLQLLRARFCATEAVVKALDWRLWPALGGIHFVRQGRVARVPLKRAQLHLVDGRRGDASFALASDVELVEVSHFEGGR
;
A
#
# COMPACT_ATOMS: atom_id res chain seq x y z
N MET A 1 -10.08 7.48 22.45
CA MET A 1 -9.59 7.40 21.04
C MET A 1 -9.61 8.77 20.36
N ARG A 2 -8.58 9.14 19.59
CA ARG A 2 -8.58 10.38 18.80
C ARG A 2 -8.92 10.03 17.35
N LEU A 3 -10.11 10.37 16.91
CA LEU A 3 -10.47 10.23 15.49
C LEU A 3 -9.57 11.14 14.65
N LEU A 4 -9.08 10.64 13.54
CA LEU A 4 -8.35 11.46 12.57
C LEU A 4 -9.30 12.47 11.93
N SER A 5 -8.81 13.66 11.66
CA SER A 5 -9.54 14.65 10.88
C SER A 5 -9.65 14.21 9.42
N PRO A 6 -10.69 14.63 8.69
CA PRO A 6 -10.80 14.36 7.25
C PRO A 6 -9.52 14.76 6.49
N GLY A 7 -9.09 13.94 5.56
CA GLY A 7 -7.85 14.16 4.81
C GLY A 7 -6.56 13.86 5.57
N HIS A 8 -6.64 13.28 6.76
CA HIS A 8 -5.46 12.84 7.52
C HIS A 8 -5.31 11.33 7.46
N ALA A 9 -4.07 10.86 7.39
CA ALA A 9 -3.71 9.44 7.46
C ALA A 9 -2.51 9.21 8.37
N GLN A 10 -2.46 8.03 8.97
CA GLN A 10 -1.34 7.55 9.78
C GLN A 10 -0.75 6.32 9.11
N LEU A 11 0.57 6.26 9.01
CA LEU A 11 1.34 5.10 8.57
C LEU A 11 2.11 4.53 9.75
N TRP A 12 1.78 3.29 10.13
CA TRP A 12 2.43 2.52 11.17
C TRP A 12 3.36 1.51 10.55
N TRP A 13 4.63 1.54 10.93
CA TRP A 13 5.70 0.77 10.33
C TRP A 13 6.28 -0.25 11.29
N TRP A 14 6.58 -1.43 10.77
CA TRP A 14 7.31 -2.47 11.48
C TRP A 14 8.43 -3.00 10.60
N THR A 15 9.65 -3.06 11.13
CA THR A 15 10.71 -3.87 10.56
C THR A 15 10.49 -5.31 11.00
N LEU A 16 10.42 -6.23 10.06
CA LEU A 16 10.28 -7.64 10.36
C LEU A 16 11.61 -8.18 10.91
N PRO A 17 11.60 -9.05 11.94
CA PRO A 17 12.78 -9.74 12.39
C PRO A 17 13.47 -10.50 11.26
N ALA A 18 14.80 -10.49 11.24
CA ALA A 18 15.58 -11.13 10.16
C ALA A 18 15.27 -12.63 10.04
N GLU A 19 14.97 -13.28 11.15
CA GLU A 19 14.61 -14.71 11.21
C GLU A 19 13.33 -15.01 10.42
N LEU A 20 12.45 -14.01 10.27
CA LEU A 20 11.24 -14.16 9.47
C LEU A 20 11.49 -14.08 7.96
N ALA A 21 12.64 -13.60 7.51
CA ALA A 21 12.98 -13.60 6.10
C ALA A 21 13.16 -15.03 5.55
N GLU A 22 13.61 -15.96 6.39
CA GLU A 22 13.88 -17.35 6.04
C GLU A 22 12.65 -18.29 6.21
N VAL A 23 11.57 -17.81 6.83
CA VAL A 23 10.36 -18.60 7.00
C VAL A 23 9.34 -18.36 5.89
N ASP A 24 8.31 -19.19 5.87
CA ASP A 24 7.23 -19.09 4.90
C ASP A 24 6.44 -17.75 5.01
N SER A 25 5.78 -17.38 3.94
CA SER A 25 4.98 -16.15 3.89
C SER A 25 3.81 -16.14 4.90
N ALA A 26 3.32 -17.33 5.28
CA ALA A 26 2.24 -17.44 6.26
C ALA A 26 2.71 -17.09 7.68
N ALA A 27 3.94 -17.47 8.06
CA ALA A 27 4.52 -17.09 9.33
C ALA A 27 4.74 -15.58 9.42
N ARG A 28 5.29 -14.96 8.35
CA ARG A 28 5.41 -13.50 8.26
C ARG A 28 4.05 -12.81 8.39
N SER A 29 3.08 -13.28 7.66
CA SER A 29 1.71 -12.74 7.69
C SER A 29 1.10 -12.85 9.10
N ARG A 30 1.25 -13.99 9.79
CA ARG A 30 0.78 -14.14 11.19
C ARG A 30 1.44 -13.13 12.12
N TRP A 31 2.76 -12.96 12.02
CA TRP A 31 3.50 -12.01 12.85
C TRP A 31 3.01 -10.57 12.67
N VAL A 32 2.79 -10.16 11.42
CA VAL A 32 2.25 -8.84 11.07
C VAL A 32 0.83 -8.68 11.63
N TRP A 33 -0.03 -9.69 11.41
CA TRP A 33 -1.44 -9.60 11.82
C TRP A 33 -1.65 -9.52 13.32
N VAL A 34 -0.81 -10.12 14.13
CA VAL A 34 -0.87 -9.96 15.60
C VAL A 34 -0.73 -8.49 15.99
N ARG A 35 0.22 -7.78 15.39
CA ARG A 35 0.48 -6.37 15.68
C ARG A 35 -0.57 -5.43 15.12
N VAL A 36 -0.97 -5.69 13.88
CA VAL A 36 -2.03 -4.95 13.20
C VAL A 36 -3.33 -5.06 13.98
N ARG A 37 -3.70 -6.27 14.40
CA ARG A 37 -4.92 -6.52 15.17
C ARG A 37 -4.94 -5.71 16.47
N ALA A 38 -3.89 -5.78 17.28
CA ALA A 38 -3.77 -5.03 18.51
C ALA A 38 -3.84 -3.50 18.30
N LEU A 39 -3.27 -3.00 17.19
CA LEU A 39 -3.35 -1.58 16.85
C LEU A 39 -4.76 -1.18 16.40
N LEU A 40 -5.40 -1.97 15.54
CA LEU A 40 -6.76 -1.70 15.09
C LEU A 40 -7.78 -1.77 16.24
N ALA A 41 -7.62 -2.71 17.19
CA ALA A 41 -8.47 -2.81 18.38
C ALA A 41 -8.39 -1.52 19.22
N ARG A 42 -7.17 -1.00 19.45
CA ARG A 42 -6.97 0.30 20.13
C ARG A 42 -7.62 1.46 19.36
N HIS A 43 -7.56 1.46 18.02
CA HIS A 43 -8.21 2.49 17.20
C HIS A 43 -9.74 2.38 17.22
N ALA A 44 -10.27 1.18 17.29
CA ALA A 44 -11.71 0.92 17.39
C ALA A 44 -12.26 1.08 18.82
N ASP A 45 -11.37 1.21 19.83
CA ASP A 45 -11.71 1.29 21.25
C ASP A 45 -12.47 0.03 21.76
N VAL A 46 -11.95 -1.13 21.35
CA VAL A 46 -12.46 -2.45 21.75
C VAL A 46 -11.31 -3.35 22.20
N ASP A 47 -11.63 -4.43 22.92
CA ASP A 47 -10.65 -5.45 23.21
C ASP A 47 -10.20 -6.20 21.94
N ASP A 48 -8.98 -6.72 21.93
CA ASP A 48 -8.43 -7.44 20.78
C ASP A 48 -9.29 -8.67 20.42
N SER A 49 -9.84 -9.34 21.42
CA SER A 49 -10.75 -10.48 21.23
C SER A 49 -12.09 -10.10 20.59
N GLU A 50 -12.54 -8.88 20.75
CA GLU A 50 -13.81 -8.36 20.23
C GLU A 50 -13.68 -7.78 18.83
N LEU A 51 -12.47 -7.45 18.39
CA LEU A 51 -12.25 -6.90 17.05
C LEU A 51 -12.61 -7.94 15.98
N VAL A 52 -13.54 -7.58 15.12
CA VAL A 52 -13.93 -8.41 13.97
C VAL A 52 -13.20 -7.93 12.73
N ILE A 53 -12.42 -8.82 12.11
CA ILE A 53 -11.80 -8.57 10.81
C ILE A 53 -12.45 -9.50 9.80
N ARG A 54 -13.07 -8.92 8.78
CA ARG A 54 -13.68 -9.62 7.65
C ARG A 54 -12.85 -9.41 6.40
N ARG A 55 -13.13 -10.19 5.36
CA ARG A 55 -12.55 -9.98 4.04
C ARG A 55 -13.66 -9.69 3.05
N SER A 56 -13.44 -8.68 2.21
CA SER A 56 -14.29 -8.39 1.04
C SER A 56 -14.27 -9.55 0.04
N ALA A 57 -15.10 -9.48 -0.99
CA ALA A 57 -15.10 -10.44 -2.10
C ALA A 57 -13.76 -10.53 -2.85
N ASN A 58 -12.94 -9.47 -2.83
CA ASN A 58 -11.61 -9.45 -3.44
C ASN A 58 -10.48 -9.69 -2.44
N GLY A 59 -10.81 -9.92 -1.16
CA GLY A 59 -9.85 -10.28 -0.12
C GLY A 59 -9.30 -9.10 0.69
N LYS A 60 -9.77 -7.86 0.45
CA LYS A 60 -9.39 -6.70 1.26
C LYS A 60 -9.88 -6.87 2.69
N PRO A 61 -9.03 -6.69 3.71
CA PRO A 61 -9.47 -6.75 5.10
C PRO A 61 -10.28 -5.51 5.47
N GLU A 62 -11.33 -5.72 6.26
CA GLU A 62 -12.25 -4.71 6.78
C GLU A 62 -12.52 -4.96 8.26
N ALA A 63 -12.61 -3.90 9.06
CA ALA A 63 -12.97 -3.94 10.47
C ALA A 63 -14.19 -3.05 10.70
N PRO A 64 -15.41 -3.63 10.84
CA PRO A 64 -16.65 -2.85 10.94
C PRO A 64 -16.70 -1.91 12.15
N GLN A 65 -15.95 -2.24 13.22
CA GLN A 65 -15.87 -1.37 14.41
C GLN A 65 -14.95 -0.15 14.21
N LEU A 66 -14.12 -0.15 13.16
CA LEU A 66 -13.24 0.95 12.85
C LEU A 66 -13.98 1.96 11.97
N HIS A 67 -14.21 3.18 12.48
CA HIS A 67 -14.87 4.25 11.73
C HIS A 67 -13.96 4.94 10.71
N GLN A 68 -12.82 4.35 10.40
CA GLN A 68 -11.79 4.84 9.51
C GLN A 68 -11.37 3.74 8.53
N ALA A 69 -11.00 4.13 7.32
CA ALA A 69 -10.45 3.17 6.38
C ALA A 69 -9.05 2.72 6.82
N PHE A 70 -8.72 1.46 6.57
CA PHE A 70 -7.35 0.98 6.74
C PHE A 70 -6.91 0.12 5.55
N SER A 71 -5.60 0.03 5.39
CA SER A 71 -4.96 -0.84 4.40
C SER A 71 -3.63 -1.33 4.94
N LEU A 72 -3.29 -2.58 4.61
CA LEU A 72 -2.07 -3.25 5.07
C LEU A 72 -1.24 -3.69 3.87
N ALA A 73 0.06 -3.50 3.97
CA ALA A 73 1.03 -4.12 3.09
C ALA A 73 2.23 -4.64 3.88
N HIS A 74 2.84 -5.71 3.41
CA HIS A 74 4.12 -6.18 3.93
C HIS A 74 4.86 -6.97 2.84
N ASP A 75 6.17 -6.97 2.97
CA ASP A 75 7.06 -7.87 2.23
C ASP A 75 7.94 -8.69 3.20
N ASP A 76 9.14 -9.07 2.78
CA ASP A 76 10.02 -9.92 3.60
C ASP A 76 10.70 -9.14 4.73
N ALA A 77 10.80 -7.82 4.63
CA ALA A 77 11.59 -6.98 5.55
C ALA A 77 10.77 -5.94 6.31
N VAL A 78 9.64 -5.50 5.76
CA VAL A 78 8.89 -4.38 6.30
C VAL A 78 7.38 -4.60 6.16
N ALA A 79 6.62 -4.11 7.15
CA ALA A 79 5.17 -4.00 7.07
C ALA A 79 4.74 -2.56 7.31
N VAL A 80 3.65 -2.15 6.67
CA VAL A 80 3.02 -0.86 6.85
C VAL A 80 1.50 -1.01 6.93
N LEU A 81 0.92 -0.42 7.96
CA LEU A 81 -0.52 -0.24 8.11
C LEU A 81 -0.84 1.23 7.90
N ALA A 82 -1.73 1.53 6.98
CA ALA A 82 -2.34 2.84 6.82
C ALA A 82 -3.71 2.88 7.50
N ILE A 83 -3.98 3.94 8.27
CA ILE A 83 -5.30 4.25 8.83
C ILE A 83 -5.62 5.69 8.43
N GLY A 84 -6.80 5.97 7.88
CA GLY A 84 -7.16 7.30 7.40
C GLY A 84 -8.64 7.61 7.49
N ALA A 85 -8.93 8.90 7.75
CA ALA A 85 -10.29 9.45 7.75
C ALA A 85 -10.75 9.75 6.30
N VAL A 86 -10.83 8.71 5.49
CA VAL A 86 -11.16 8.71 4.06
C VAL A 86 -12.07 7.53 3.76
N ALA A 87 -12.79 7.54 2.65
CA ALA A 87 -13.66 6.42 2.28
C ALA A 87 -12.88 5.27 1.61
N GLN A 88 -11.85 5.60 0.83
CA GLN A 88 -11.02 4.62 0.14
C GLN A 88 -9.56 4.85 0.50
N LEU A 89 -8.89 3.81 0.96
CA LEU A 89 -7.48 3.84 1.34
C LEU A 89 -6.79 2.55 0.89
N GLY A 90 -5.62 2.71 0.31
CA GLY A 90 -4.75 1.61 -0.06
C GLY A 90 -3.30 1.96 0.17
N VAL A 91 -2.51 1.06 0.72
CA VAL A 91 -1.08 1.21 0.91
C VAL A 91 -0.35 0.02 0.33
N ASP A 92 0.80 0.29 -0.27
CA ASP A 92 1.74 -0.76 -0.65
C ASP A 92 3.17 -0.40 -0.31
N VAL A 93 4.00 -1.43 -0.11
CA VAL A 93 5.42 -1.30 0.24
C VAL A 93 6.23 -2.40 -0.41
N MET A 94 7.41 -2.06 -0.86
CA MET A 94 8.37 -2.99 -1.43
C MET A 94 9.80 -2.60 -1.03
N SER A 95 10.52 -3.51 -0.39
CA SER A 95 11.95 -3.38 -0.12
C SER A 95 12.80 -3.41 -1.40
N ASP A 96 14.06 -2.97 -1.32
CA ASP A 96 14.98 -2.81 -2.46
C ASP A 96 15.46 -4.15 -3.05
N ARG A 97 14.56 -5.12 -3.18
CA ARG A 97 14.83 -6.36 -3.92
C ARG A 97 14.51 -6.21 -5.41
N GLY A 98 15.15 -7.02 -6.23
CA GLY A 98 14.91 -7.05 -7.66
C GLY A 98 13.60 -7.75 -8.04
N PHE A 99 13.15 -7.51 -9.25
CA PHE A 99 12.06 -8.28 -9.88
C PHE A 99 12.65 -9.47 -10.66
N ALA A 100 11.96 -10.59 -10.65
CA ALA A 100 12.36 -11.76 -11.45
C ALA A 100 12.41 -11.44 -12.96
N ASN A 101 11.47 -10.62 -13.45
CA ASN A 101 11.45 -10.16 -14.84
C ASN A 101 11.00 -8.69 -14.93
N PRO A 102 11.92 -7.73 -14.71
CA PRO A 102 11.57 -6.31 -14.65
C PRO A 102 11.07 -5.78 -16.00
N GLN A 103 11.60 -6.26 -17.12
CA GLN A 103 11.16 -5.82 -18.44
C GLN A 103 9.71 -6.25 -18.76
N ARG A 104 9.34 -7.49 -18.41
CA ARG A 104 7.98 -7.98 -18.59
C ARG A 104 6.99 -7.20 -17.71
N LEU A 105 7.38 -6.87 -16.48
CA LEU A 105 6.57 -6.07 -15.58
C LEU A 105 6.43 -4.63 -16.09
N ALA A 106 7.53 -3.99 -16.50
CA ALA A 106 7.52 -2.64 -17.05
C ALA A 106 6.57 -2.50 -18.25
N ARG A 107 6.59 -3.45 -19.18
CA ARG A 107 5.67 -3.47 -20.34
C ARG A 107 4.19 -3.56 -19.96
N ARG A 108 3.87 -4.02 -18.77
CA ARG A 108 2.48 -4.11 -18.27
C ARG A 108 2.05 -2.91 -17.45
N LEU A 109 3.01 -2.24 -16.82
CA LEU A 109 2.75 -1.13 -15.89
C LEU A 109 2.90 0.25 -16.53
N LEU A 110 3.78 0.36 -17.53
CA LEU A 110 4.16 1.64 -18.12
C LEU A 110 3.46 1.85 -19.45
N THR A 111 3.05 3.10 -19.70
CA THR A 111 2.60 3.52 -21.03
C THR A 111 3.77 3.49 -22.01
N PRO A 112 3.52 3.46 -23.35
CA PRO A 112 4.61 3.45 -24.32
C PRO A 112 5.65 4.55 -24.15
N PRO A 113 5.30 5.84 -23.90
CA PRO A 113 6.28 6.89 -23.62
C PRO A 113 7.08 6.64 -22.33
N GLU A 114 6.42 6.22 -21.26
CA GLU A 114 7.08 5.88 -19.98
C GLU A 114 8.04 4.69 -20.13
N LEU A 115 7.65 3.69 -20.89
CA LEU A 115 8.47 2.52 -21.17
C LEU A 115 9.73 2.90 -21.97
N ALA A 116 9.60 3.77 -22.98
CA ALA A 116 10.74 4.26 -23.73
C ALA A 116 11.73 5.03 -22.84
N GLN A 117 11.23 5.92 -21.98
CA GLN A 117 12.04 6.64 -21.00
C GLN A 117 12.68 5.68 -20.00
N TRP A 118 11.96 4.70 -19.51
CA TRP A 118 12.46 3.68 -18.58
C TRP A 118 13.60 2.87 -19.21
N LEU A 119 13.44 2.43 -20.46
CA LEU A 119 14.48 1.68 -21.19
C LEU A 119 15.75 2.50 -21.43
N ALA A 120 15.63 3.83 -21.58
CA ALA A 120 16.77 4.74 -21.75
C ALA A 120 17.46 5.08 -20.41
N SER A 121 16.89 4.75 -19.27
CA SER A 121 17.42 5.07 -17.95
C SER A 121 18.51 4.07 -17.52
N PRO A 122 19.47 4.46 -16.65
CA PRO A 122 20.39 3.54 -16.01
C PRO A 122 19.66 2.45 -15.23
N ARG A 123 20.24 1.24 -15.17
CA ARG A 123 19.61 0.05 -14.57
C ARG A 123 19.10 0.27 -13.14
N GLU A 124 19.88 0.98 -12.34
CA GLU A 124 19.50 1.26 -10.94
C GLU A 124 18.24 2.14 -10.86
N LEU A 125 18.19 3.19 -11.68
CA LEU A 125 17.02 4.05 -11.81
C LEU A 125 15.81 3.29 -12.38
N GLN A 126 16.03 2.37 -13.32
CA GLN A 126 14.98 1.50 -13.84
C GLN A 126 14.29 0.72 -12.72
N LEU A 127 15.05 0.12 -11.80
CA LEU A 127 14.51 -0.64 -10.68
C LEU A 127 13.76 0.25 -9.68
N GLN A 128 14.28 1.43 -9.37
CA GLN A 128 13.61 2.39 -8.50
C GLN A 128 12.26 2.85 -9.08
N LEU A 129 12.26 3.28 -10.33
CA LEU A 129 11.05 3.73 -11.03
C LEU A 129 10.01 2.62 -11.12
N LEU A 130 10.45 1.39 -11.38
CA LEU A 130 9.53 0.25 -11.48
C LEU A 130 8.92 -0.11 -10.12
N ARG A 131 9.71 -0.07 -9.02
CA ARG A 131 9.19 -0.27 -7.66
C ARG A 131 8.16 0.79 -7.27
N ALA A 132 8.50 2.06 -7.49
CA ALA A 132 7.58 3.15 -7.20
C ALA A 132 6.26 3.01 -7.98
N ARG A 133 6.33 2.68 -9.28
CA ARG A 133 5.15 2.44 -10.12
C ARG A 133 4.36 1.22 -9.67
N PHE A 134 5.02 0.14 -9.28
CA PHE A 134 4.37 -1.06 -8.78
C PHE A 134 3.64 -0.77 -7.47
N CYS A 135 4.30 -0.17 -6.48
CA CYS A 135 3.67 0.23 -5.22
C CYS A 135 2.47 1.17 -5.45
N ALA A 136 2.60 2.16 -6.33
CA ALA A 136 1.50 3.06 -6.67
C ALA A 136 0.30 2.29 -7.27
N THR A 137 0.57 1.34 -8.17
CA THR A 137 -0.48 0.50 -8.78
C THR A 137 -1.17 -0.38 -7.75
N GLU A 138 -0.41 -1.06 -6.89
CA GLU A 138 -0.95 -1.91 -5.82
C GLU A 138 -1.74 -1.10 -4.78
N ALA A 139 -1.27 0.09 -4.41
CA ALA A 139 -2.00 0.97 -3.51
C ALA A 139 -3.37 1.38 -4.09
N VAL A 140 -3.43 1.73 -5.39
CA VAL A 140 -4.68 2.02 -6.09
C VAL A 140 -5.61 0.80 -6.11
N VAL A 141 -5.09 -0.38 -6.42
CA VAL A 141 -5.83 -1.64 -6.44
C VAL A 141 -6.43 -1.95 -5.07
N LYS A 142 -5.65 -1.80 -4.00
CA LYS A 142 -6.09 -1.99 -2.61
C LYS A 142 -7.13 -0.94 -2.17
N ALA A 143 -6.96 0.33 -2.58
CA ALA A 143 -7.93 1.37 -2.27
C ALA A 143 -9.30 1.06 -2.88
N LEU A 144 -9.33 0.59 -4.13
CA LEU A 144 -10.55 0.28 -4.88
C LEU A 144 -11.11 -1.12 -4.62
N ASP A 145 -10.51 -1.89 -3.71
CA ASP A 145 -10.84 -3.30 -3.53
C ASP A 145 -10.93 -4.04 -4.87
N TRP A 146 -9.87 -3.95 -5.67
CA TRP A 146 -9.80 -4.54 -6.99
C TRP A 146 -8.71 -5.61 -7.06
N ARG A 147 -8.64 -6.35 -8.16
CA ARG A 147 -7.58 -7.35 -8.41
C ARG A 147 -6.50 -6.74 -9.28
N LEU A 148 -5.23 -7.02 -8.97
CA LEU A 148 -4.08 -6.46 -9.68
C LEU A 148 -4.10 -6.75 -11.19
N TRP A 149 -4.24 -8.02 -11.56
CA TRP A 149 -4.07 -8.42 -12.97
C TRP A 149 -5.10 -7.78 -13.92
N PRO A 150 -6.40 -7.69 -13.59
CA PRO A 150 -7.36 -6.95 -14.39
C PRO A 150 -7.15 -5.43 -14.36
N ALA A 151 -6.46 -4.90 -13.33
CA ALA A 151 -6.22 -3.47 -13.18
C ALA A 151 -5.07 -2.95 -14.06
N LEU A 152 -4.12 -3.84 -14.41
CA LEU A 152 -2.96 -3.45 -15.20
C LEU A 152 -3.39 -2.92 -16.57
N GLY A 153 -2.87 -1.73 -16.93
CA GLY A 153 -3.26 -1.01 -18.15
C GLY A 153 -4.54 -0.17 -18.03
N GLY A 154 -5.34 -0.36 -16.96
CA GLY A 154 -6.55 0.43 -16.70
C GLY A 154 -6.38 1.57 -15.70
N ILE A 155 -5.16 1.77 -15.17
CA ILE A 155 -4.82 2.85 -14.24
C ILE A 155 -3.94 3.85 -14.97
N HIS A 156 -4.41 5.10 -15.06
CA HIS A 156 -3.69 6.19 -15.72
C HIS A 156 -3.15 7.15 -14.68
N PHE A 157 -1.83 7.20 -14.53
CA PHE A 157 -1.17 8.13 -13.63
C PHE A 157 -0.99 9.48 -14.32
N VAL A 158 -1.45 10.55 -13.67
CA VAL A 158 -1.39 11.93 -14.16
C VAL A 158 -0.82 12.84 -13.07
N ARG A 159 -0.56 14.11 -13.38
CA ARG A 159 0.05 15.08 -12.45
C ARG A 159 1.34 14.56 -11.82
N GLN A 160 2.26 14.06 -12.65
CA GLN A 160 3.56 13.49 -12.21
C GLN A 160 3.40 12.31 -11.23
N GLY A 161 2.37 11.48 -11.43
CA GLY A 161 2.10 10.32 -10.60
C GLY A 161 1.26 10.57 -9.33
N ARG A 162 0.96 11.83 -9.02
CA ARG A 162 0.19 12.18 -7.80
C ARG A 162 -1.30 11.90 -7.88
N VAL A 163 -1.81 11.59 -9.06
CA VAL A 163 -3.23 11.24 -9.25
C VAL A 163 -3.32 10.03 -10.16
N ALA A 164 -4.11 9.04 -9.75
CA ALA A 164 -4.49 7.89 -10.54
C ALA A 164 -5.95 8.03 -11.00
N ARG A 165 -6.18 7.95 -12.31
CA ARG A 165 -7.52 7.86 -12.92
C ARG A 165 -7.80 6.43 -13.31
N VAL A 166 -8.93 5.89 -12.90
CA VAL A 166 -9.35 4.52 -13.16
C VAL A 166 -10.72 4.52 -13.85
N PRO A 167 -10.78 4.69 -15.18
CA PRO A 167 -12.03 4.85 -15.91
C PRO A 167 -13.02 3.71 -15.71
N LEU A 168 -12.56 2.47 -15.68
CA LEU A 168 -13.40 1.28 -15.46
C LEU A 168 -14.09 1.28 -14.08
N LYS A 169 -13.53 1.94 -13.10
CA LYS A 169 -14.08 2.11 -11.75
C LYS A 169 -14.74 3.48 -11.54
N ARG A 170 -14.71 4.36 -12.56
CA ARG A 170 -15.14 5.76 -12.45
C ARG A 170 -14.52 6.48 -11.25
N ALA A 171 -13.27 6.13 -10.93
CA ALA A 171 -12.57 6.60 -9.75
C ALA A 171 -11.37 7.48 -10.12
N GLN A 172 -11.10 8.44 -9.25
CA GLN A 172 -9.86 9.19 -9.20
C GLN A 172 -9.30 9.08 -7.79
N LEU A 173 -8.03 8.74 -7.66
CA LEU A 173 -7.33 8.61 -6.38
C LEU A 173 -6.14 9.55 -6.34
N HIS A 174 -5.88 10.11 -5.19
CA HIS A 174 -4.69 10.89 -4.86
C HIS A 174 -3.61 9.96 -4.32
N LEU A 175 -2.36 10.26 -4.63
CA LEU A 175 -1.22 9.43 -4.29
C LEU A 175 -0.19 10.22 -3.50
N VAL A 176 0.30 9.59 -2.44
CA VAL A 176 1.51 9.97 -1.73
C VAL A 176 2.46 8.79 -1.81
N ASP A 177 3.65 9.01 -2.33
CA ASP A 177 4.68 8.00 -2.46
C ASP A 177 6.01 8.49 -1.94
N GLY A 178 6.91 7.57 -1.65
CA GLY A 178 8.22 7.91 -1.13
C GLY A 178 9.06 6.67 -0.80
N ARG A 179 10.11 6.94 -0.03
CA ARG A 179 11.01 5.92 0.50
C ARG A 179 11.11 6.03 2.02
N ARG A 180 11.26 4.87 2.67
CA ARG A 180 11.59 4.75 4.09
C ARG A 180 12.68 3.69 4.24
N GLY A 181 13.90 4.14 4.54
CA GLY A 181 15.08 3.27 4.45
C GLY A 181 15.21 2.68 3.04
N ASP A 182 15.33 1.38 2.96
CA ASP A 182 15.47 0.63 1.72
C ASP A 182 14.13 0.20 1.09
N ALA A 183 13.01 0.72 1.59
CA ALA A 183 11.70 0.39 1.05
C ALA A 183 11.06 1.56 0.30
N SER A 184 10.49 1.28 -0.86
CA SER A 184 9.57 2.18 -1.57
C SER A 184 8.15 1.94 -1.06
N PHE A 185 7.35 3.00 -0.93
CA PHE A 185 5.94 2.87 -0.56
C PHE A 185 5.05 3.80 -1.39
N ALA A 186 3.77 3.47 -1.44
CA ALA A 186 2.73 4.35 -1.96
C ALA A 186 1.45 4.23 -1.13
N LEU A 187 0.76 5.35 -0.99
CA LEU A 187 -0.53 5.48 -0.33
C LEU A 187 -1.51 6.10 -1.33
N ALA A 188 -2.67 5.48 -1.52
CA ALA A 188 -3.73 5.95 -2.40
C ALA A 188 -5.00 6.23 -1.59
N SER A 189 -5.67 7.37 -1.86
CA SER A 189 -6.92 7.76 -1.19
C SER A 189 -7.87 8.49 -2.16
N ASP A 190 -9.16 8.43 -1.88
CA ASP A 190 -10.21 9.12 -2.66
C ASP A 190 -10.22 10.64 -2.47
N VAL A 191 -9.53 11.14 -1.46
CA VAL A 191 -9.32 12.57 -1.22
C VAL A 191 -7.83 12.90 -1.17
N GLU A 192 -7.46 14.13 -1.47
CA GLU A 192 -6.10 14.62 -1.27
C GLU A 192 -5.79 14.65 0.23
N LEU A 193 -4.69 13.98 0.62
CA LEU A 193 -4.28 13.93 2.01
C LEU A 193 -3.55 15.23 2.37
N VAL A 194 -4.05 15.90 3.39
CA VAL A 194 -3.47 17.14 3.94
C VAL A 194 -2.27 16.82 4.81
N GLU A 195 -2.34 15.70 5.53
CA GLU A 195 -1.26 15.26 6.42
C GLU A 195 -1.15 13.74 6.43
N VAL A 196 0.09 13.25 6.36
CA VAL A 196 0.44 11.85 6.53
C VAL A 196 1.49 11.74 7.63
N SER A 197 1.08 11.25 8.80
CA SER A 197 1.98 11.06 9.95
C SER A 197 2.56 9.65 9.95
N HIS A 198 3.83 9.52 10.30
CA HIS A 198 4.57 8.26 10.35
C HIS A 198 4.88 7.86 11.78
N PHE A 199 4.60 6.62 12.15
CA PHE A 199 4.84 6.05 13.47
C PHE A 199 5.62 4.74 13.37
N GLU A 200 6.44 4.46 14.38
CA GLU A 200 7.00 3.12 14.56
C GLU A 200 5.97 2.25 15.28
N GLY A 201 5.67 1.11 14.69
CA GLY A 201 4.86 0.10 15.36
C GLY A 201 5.68 -0.51 16.52
N GLY A 202 5.11 -0.56 17.73
CA GLY A 202 5.76 -1.16 18.89
C GLY A 202 6.16 -2.63 18.64
N ARG A 203 7.19 -3.09 19.39
CA ARG A 203 7.66 -4.48 19.37
C ARG A 203 6.63 -5.44 19.92
#